data_ab935569df5e9bc66069b12067ec37bd
#
_entry.id   ab935569df5e9bc66069b12067ec37bd
#
_cell.length_a   1.000
_cell.length_b   1.000
_cell.length_c   1.000
_cell.angle_alpha   90.00
_cell.angle_beta   90.00
_cell.angle_gamma   90.00
#
_symmetry.space_group_name_H-M   'P 1'
#
loop_
_entity.id
_entity.type
_entity.pdbx_description
1 polymer ?
#
loop_
_entity_poly.entity_id
_entity_poly.type
_entity_poly.pdbx_seq_one_letter_code
_entity_poly.pdbx_strand_id
1 'polypeptide(L)'
;AGVCAAKREAEQYLRKAEADNFSRSLCTYATCTIGFDMWREELGGEMPPKAPWGGMGRPDMIIGSAQQLCDPRFKWPQATQHYLQDVPVYVGGMYYPQWDPNVDHHEQEEIYVKYARAELMELVRFCEKHTGKKMDWDRLSELVNLTEKTWDIFIDAYELRRAIPTPMDTGDAMNTMVPLTFNLATQEAYDFYKALYDELTEKIKNKQGVAENEKYRIVWGAGLPSW
;
A
#
# COMPACT_ATOMS: atom_id res chain seq x y z
N ALA A 1 2.46 -1.74 -10.76
CA ALA A 1 1.18 -2.26 -11.23
C ALA A 1 0.10 -1.18 -11.26
N GLY A 2 -0.26 -0.55 -10.15
CA GLY A 2 -1.31 0.48 -10.12
C GLY A 2 -1.09 1.62 -11.13
N VAL A 3 0.15 2.10 -11.27
CA VAL A 3 0.53 3.12 -12.26
C VAL A 3 0.32 2.63 -13.69
N CYS A 4 0.67 1.38 -13.99
CA CYS A 4 0.47 0.79 -15.31
C CYS A 4 -1.01 0.70 -15.66
N ALA A 5 -1.87 0.34 -14.70
CA ALA A 5 -3.31 0.32 -14.86
C ALA A 5 -3.87 1.73 -15.14
N ALA A 6 -3.49 2.72 -14.35
CA ALA A 6 -3.91 4.12 -14.52
C ALA A 6 -3.53 4.71 -15.89
N LYS A 7 -2.42 4.27 -16.46
CA LYS A 7 -1.95 4.69 -17.80
C LYS A 7 -2.42 3.75 -18.93
N ARG A 8 -3.24 2.73 -18.64
CA ARG A 8 -3.70 1.71 -19.59
C ARG A 8 -2.55 0.94 -20.29
N GLU A 9 -1.41 0.82 -19.62
CA GLU A 9 -0.21 0.14 -20.15
C GLU A 9 0.01 -1.23 -19.48
N ALA A 10 -0.93 -1.70 -18.68
CA ALA A 10 -0.81 -2.97 -17.95
C ALA A 10 -0.80 -4.19 -18.88
N GLU A 11 -1.56 -4.15 -19.98
CA GLU A 11 -1.78 -5.31 -20.86
C GLU A 11 -0.48 -5.91 -21.38
N GLN A 12 0.48 -5.10 -21.81
CA GLN A 12 1.75 -5.57 -22.33
C GLN A 12 2.56 -6.37 -21.30
N TYR A 13 2.53 -5.95 -20.04
CA TYR A 13 3.22 -6.64 -18.93
C TYR A 13 2.48 -7.90 -18.51
N LEU A 14 1.15 -7.88 -18.50
CA LEU A 14 0.33 -9.06 -18.24
C LEU A 14 0.57 -10.15 -19.29
N ARG A 15 0.58 -9.78 -20.59
CA ARG A 15 0.91 -10.71 -21.67
C ARG A 15 2.32 -11.30 -21.55
N LYS A 16 3.27 -10.51 -21.05
CA LYS A 16 4.63 -10.98 -20.80
C LYS A 16 4.65 -12.06 -19.71
N ALA A 17 3.98 -11.83 -18.60
CA ALA A 17 3.86 -12.81 -17.53
C ALA A 17 3.10 -14.06 -17.98
N GLU A 18 2.02 -13.92 -18.78
CA GLU A 18 1.27 -15.03 -19.33
C GLU A 18 2.14 -15.91 -20.27
N ALA A 19 3.04 -15.30 -21.04
CA ALA A 19 3.95 -16.04 -21.89
C ALA A 19 4.93 -16.93 -21.10
N ASP A 20 5.16 -16.60 -19.84
CA ASP A 20 5.96 -17.41 -18.89
C ASP A 20 5.08 -18.22 -17.92
N ASN A 21 3.88 -18.58 -18.36
CA ASN A 21 2.93 -19.46 -17.69
C ASN A 21 2.29 -18.90 -16.40
N PHE A 22 2.30 -17.60 -16.16
CA PHE A 22 1.49 -17.02 -15.12
C PHE A 22 0.02 -16.97 -15.55
N SER A 23 -0.86 -17.56 -14.74
CA SER A 23 -2.29 -17.61 -15.07
C SER A 23 -2.96 -16.26 -15.08
N ARG A 24 -3.90 -16.04 -16.00
CA ARG A 24 -4.78 -14.85 -16.04
C ARG A 24 -5.68 -14.71 -14.81
N SER A 25 -5.91 -15.79 -14.08
CA SER A 25 -6.70 -15.77 -12.85
C SER A 25 -5.92 -15.23 -11.63
N LEU A 26 -4.61 -15.03 -11.76
CA LEU A 26 -3.81 -14.43 -10.73
C LEU A 26 -4.06 -12.92 -10.63
N CYS A 27 -3.74 -12.37 -9.46
CA CYS A 27 -3.86 -10.94 -9.21
C CYS A 27 -3.08 -10.12 -10.25
N THR A 28 -3.76 -9.23 -10.98
CA THR A 28 -3.17 -8.39 -12.03
C THR A 28 -2.10 -7.44 -11.50
N TYR A 29 -2.16 -7.03 -10.24
CA TYR A 29 -1.09 -6.24 -9.61
C TYR A 29 0.23 -7.01 -9.54
N ALA A 30 0.17 -8.27 -9.11
CA ALA A 30 1.36 -9.12 -9.02
C ALA A 30 1.89 -9.46 -10.43
N THR A 31 1.04 -9.97 -11.31
CA THR A 31 1.45 -10.38 -12.66
C THR A 31 1.95 -9.22 -13.51
N CYS A 32 1.36 -8.03 -13.38
CA CYS A 32 1.85 -6.84 -14.07
C CYS A 32 3.27 -6.45 -13.64
N THR A 33 3.60 -6.53 -12.35
CA THR A 33 4.94 -6.22 -11.88
C THR A 33 5.94 -7.31 -12.26
N ILE A 34 5.56 -8.57 -12.14
CA ILE A 34 6.37 -9.70 -12.57
C ILE A 34 6.70 -9.57 -14.07
N GLY A 35 5.71 -9.33 -14.89
CA GLY A 35 5.92 -9.15 -16.34
C GLY A 35 6.79 -7.93 -16.68
N PHE A 36 6.70 -6.87 -15.89
CA PHE A 36 7.59 -5.70 -16.03
C PHE A 36 9.04 -6.07 -15.70
N ASP A 37 9.28 -6.74 -14.58
CA ASP A 37 10.62 -7.14 -14.14
C ASP A 37 11.24 -8.13 -15.14
N MET A 38 10.48 -9.14 -15.58
CA MET A 38 10.92 -10.08 -16.62
C MET A 38 11.37 -9.36 -17.88
N TRP A 39 10.55 -8.44 -18.38
CA TRP A 39 10.87 -7.74 -19.64
C TRP A 39 12.07 -6.82 -19.49
N ARG A 40 12.20 -6.13 -18.35
CA ARG A 40 13.39 -5.32 -18.06
C ARG A 40 14.67 -6.17 -18.05
N GLU A 41 14.66 -7.34 -17.41
CA GLU A 41 15.82 -8.22 -17.35
C GLU A 41 16.17 -8.78 -18.75
N GLU A 42 15.19 -9.11 -19.58
CA GLU A 42 15.43 -9.50 -20.98
C GLU A 42 16.06 -8.40 -21.84
N LEU A 43 15.76 -7.14 -21.51
CA LEU A 43 16.36 -5.97 -22.15
C LEU A 43 17.74 -5.60 -21.55
N GLY A 44 18.30 -6.47 -20.69
CA GLY A 44 19.60 -6.19 -20.07
C GLY A 44 19.55 -5.08 -19.01
N GLY A 45 18.40 -4.83 -18.42
CA GLY A 45 18.15 -3.78 -17.43
C GLY A 45 17.59 -2.48 -17.99
N GLU A 46 17.45 -2.38 -19.33
CA GLU A 46 16.81 -1.21 -19.96
C GLU A 46 15.30 -1.20 -19.69
N MET A 47 14.71 -0.01 -19.69
CA MET A 47 13.29 0.14 -19.44
C MET A 47 12.46 -0.42 -20.60
N PRO A 48 11.40 -1.21 -20.30
CA PRO A 48 10.44 -1.62 -21.29
C PRO A 48 9.82 -0.44 -22.04
N PRO A 49 9.50 -0.60 -23.33
CA PRO A 49 8.84 0.45 -24.10
C PRO A 49 7.55 0.93 -23.41
N LYS A 50 7.28 2.23 -23.46
CA LYS A 50 6.11 2.86 -22.83
C LYS A 50 5.99 2.64 -21.32
N ALA A 51 7.10 2.42 -20.64
CA ALA A 51 7.08 2.33 -19.18
C ALA A 51 6.51 3.62 -18.59
N PRO A 52 5.41 3.54 -17.78
CA PRO A 52 4.78 4.73 -17.22
C PRO A 52 5.75 5.53 -16.36
N TRP A 53 5.79 6.85 -16.56
CA TRP A 53 6.67 7.78 -15.83
C TRP A 53 8.16 7.43 -15.88
N GLY A 54 8.62 6.87 -16.98
CA GLY A 54 10.02 6.46 -17.15
C GLY A 54 10.36 5.10 -16.55
N GLY A 55 9.37 4.40 -16.01
CA GLY A 55 9.54 3.06 -15.46
C GLY A 55 10.01 3.03 -14.01
N MET A 56 10.45 1.86 -13.61
CA MET A 56 10.98 1.58 -12.28
C MET A 56 12.36 0.92 -12.44
N GLY A 57 13.37 1.53 -11.84
CA GLY A 57 14.74 1.00 -11.87
C GLY A 57 14.83 -0.42 -11.31
N ARG A 58 15.94 -1.09 -11.59
CA ARG A 58 16.23 -2.37 -10.96
C ARG A 58 16.41 -2.14 -9.46
N PRO A 59 15.73 -2.91 -8.59
CA PRO A 59 15.84 -2.71 -7.15
C PRO A 59 17.21 -3.14 -6.63
N ASP A 60 17.73 -2.43 -5.64
CA ASP A 60 18.92 -2.83 -4.87
C ASP A 60 18.56 -3.88 -3.81
N MET A 61 17.31 -3.90 -3.36
CA MET A 61 16.75 -4.90 -2.45
C MET A 61 15.23 -4.97 -2.60
N ILE A 62 14.66 -6.10 -2.22
CA ILE A 62 13.22 -6.32 -2.20
C ILE A 62 12.77 -6.56 -0.76
N ILE A 63 11.79 -5.78 -0.31
CA ILE A 63 11.14 -5.96 0.97
C ILE A 63 9.69 -6.35 0.70
N GLY A 64 9.37 -7.59 1.03
CA GLY A 64 8.03 -8.15 0.95
C GLY A 64 7.41 -8.30 2.34
N SER A 65 6.10 -8.18 2.42
CA SER A 65 5.36 -8.52 3.63
C SER A 65 4.49 -9.74 3.38
N ALA A 66 4.68 -10.77 4.21
CA ALA A 66 3.79 -11.92 4.27
C ALA A 66 2.54 -11.55 5.07
N GLN A 67 1.64 -10.77 4.46
CA GLN A 67 0.35 -10.48 5.07
C GLN A 67 -0.63 -11.60 4.74
N GLN A 68 -1.24 -12.17 5.74
CA GLN A 68 -2.21 -13.28 5.61
C GLN A 68 -3.45 -12.95 4.77
N LEU A 69 -3.68 -11.68 4.47
CA LEU A 69 -4.84 -11.20 3.74
C LEU A 69 -4.68 -11.24 2.21
N CYS A 70 -3.49 -11.54 1.70
CA CYS A 70 -3.21 -11.44 0.27
C CYS A 70 -2.19 -12.47 -0.19
N ASP A 71 -2.64 -13.65 -0.62
CA ASP A 71 -1.79 -14.73 -1.11
C ASP A 71 -0.83 -14.31 -2.23
N PRO A 72 -1.27 -13.56 -3.27
CA PRO A 72 -0.37 -13.07 -4.29
C PRO A 72 0.76 -12.21 -3.74
N ARG A 73 0.50 -11.40 -2.73
CA ARG A 73 1.52 -10.53 -2.12
C ARG A 73 2.60 -11.32 -1.40
N PHE A 74 2.25 -12.47 -0.83
CA PHE A 74 3.20 -13.38 -0.22
C PHE A 74 4.09 -14.08 -1.28
N LYS A 75 3.50 -14.46 -2.42
CA LYS A 75 4.20 -15.15 -3.51
C LYS A 75 5.01 -14.24 -4.43
N TRP A 76 4.60 -13.00 -4.53
CA TRP A 76 5.18 -12.01 -5.42
C TRP A 76 6.70 -11.80 -5.20
N PRO A 77 7.23 -11.58 -3.98
CA PRO A 77 8.67 -11.44 -3.76
C PRO A 77 9.45 -12.68 -4.21
N GLN A 78 8.89 -13.87 -4.04
CA GLN A 78 9.52 -15.12 -4.50
C GLN A 78 9.61 -15.21 -6.01
N ALA A 79 8.53 -14.84 -6.73
CA ALA A 79 8.53 -14.79 -8.18
C ALA A 79 9.51 -13.72 -8.70
N THR A 80 9.51 -12.54 -8.10
CA THR A 80 10.46 -11.48 -8.47
C THR A 80 11.91 -11.91 -8.22
N GLN A 81 12.19 -12.59 -7.12
CA GLN A 81 13.51 -13.14 -6.82
C GLN A 81 13.99 -14.15 -7.87
N HIS A 82 13.07 -14.90 -8.47
CA HIS A 82 13.44 -15.85 -9.54
C HIS A 82 14.07 -15.13 -10.74
N TYR A 83 13.56 -13.94 -11.10
CA TYR A 83 14.10 -13.14 -12.21
C TYR A 83 15.26 -12.25 -11.78
N LEU A 84 15.31 -11.82 -10.52
CA LEU A 84 16.33 -10.94 -9.93
C LEU A 84 17.20 -11.69 -8.93
N GLN A 85 17.88 -12.76 -9.36
CA GLN A 85 18.57 -13.73 -8.51
C GLN A 85 19.66 -13.14 -7.60
N ASP A 86 20.29 -12.05 -8.00
CA ASP A 86 21.36 -11.37 -7.27
C ASP A 86 20.81 -10.25 -6.33
N VAL A 87 19.51 -9.95 -6.39
CA VAL A 87 18.88 -8.93 -5.54
C VAL A 87 18.50 -9.56 -4.19
N PRO A 88 18.97 -9.01 -3.07
CA PRO A 88 18.61 -9.52 -1.76
C PRO A 88 17.12 -9.31 -1.47
N VAL A 89 16.48 -10.34 -0.92
CA VAL A 89 15.05 -10.34 -0.61
C VAL A 89 14.83 -10.58 0.88
N TYR A 90 14.04 -9.74 1.51
CA TYR A 90 13.50 -9.94 2.83
C TYR A 90 11.97 -10.09 2.74
N VAL A 91 11.44 -11.13 3.34
CA VAL A 91 9.99 -11.32 3.46
C VAL A 91 9.66 -11.44 4.95
N GLY A 92 9.18 -10.34 5.53
CA GLY A 92 8.73 -10.30 6.92
C GLY A 92 7.32 -10.84 7.05
N GLY A 93 7.09 -11.69 8.04
CA GLY A 93 5.79 -12.23 8.39
C GLY A 93 5.15 -11.43 9.53
N MET A 94 4.15 -10.62 9.25
CA MET A 94 3.27 -10.11 10.31
C MET A 94 2.13 -11.10 10.50
N TYR A 95 2.17 -11.81 11.60
CA TYR A 95 1.12 -12.76 11.97
C TYR A 95 0.01 -12.03 12.70
N TYR A 96 -1.22 -12.16 12.20
CA TYR A 96 -2.40 -11.67 12.91
C TYR A 96 -3.02 -12.81 13.71
N PRO A 97 -3.27 -12.60 15.01
CA PRO A 97 -3.92 -13.62 15.82
C PRO A 97 -5.32 -13.92 15.30
N GLN A 98 -5.67 -15.20 15.32
CA GLN A 98 -7.07 -15.56 15.22
C GLN A 98 -7.75 -15.15 16.51
N TRP A 99 -8.89 -14.48 16.41
CA TRP A 99 -9.72 -14.19 17.55
C TRP A 99 -10.24 -15.50 18.17
N ASP A 100 -9.89 -15.76 19.42
CA ASP A 100 -10.42 -16.85 20.21
C ASP A 100 -11.06 -16.26 21.49
N PRO A 101 -12.39 -16.39 21.69
CA PRO A 101 -13.06 -15.86 22.86
C PRO A 101 -12.66 -16.54 24.18
N ASN A 102 -11.95 -17.67 24.12
CA ASN A 102 -11.53 -18.43 25.29
C ASN A 102 -10.08 -18.14 25.72
N VAL A 103 -9.37 -17.29 24.99
CA VAL A 103 -7.98 -16.92 25.28
C VAL A 103 -7.93 -15.56 25.96
N ASP A 104 -7.04 -15.41 26.94
CA ASP A 104 -6.72 -14.09 27.50
C ASP A 104 -6.06 -13.22 26.42
N HIS A 105 -6.80 -12.23 25.95
CA HIS A 105 -6.36 -11.33 24.89
C HIS A 105 -5.14 -10.51 25.29
N HIS A 106 -4.95 -10.22 26.56
CA HIS A 106 -3.80 -9.46 27.05
C HIS A 106 -2.51 -10.26 26.91
N GLU A 107 -2.53 -11.53 27.34
CA GLU A 107 -1.39 -12.42 27.16
C GLU A 107 -1.07 -12.66 25.68
N GLN A 108 -2.10 -12.82 24.88
CA GLN A 108 -1.98 -12.99 23.43
C GLN A 108 -1.37 -11.76 22.79
N GLU A 109 -1.80 -10.56 23.12
CA GLU A 109 -1.26 -9.29 22.63
C GLU A 109 0.24 -9.15 22.95
N GLU A 110 0.65 -9.45 24.19
CA GLU A 110 2.06 -9.42 24.57
C GLU A 110 2.94 -10.34 23.70
N ILE A 111 2.46 -11.54 23.39
CA ILE A 111 3.15 -12.49 22.51
C ILE A 111 3.31 -11.89 21.12
N TYR A 112 2.25 -11.29 20.59
CA TYR A 112 2.28 -10.67 19.26
C TYR A 112 3.19 -9.47 19.19
N VAL A 113 3.17 -8.60 20.18
CA VAL A 113 4.07 -7.44 20.25
C VAL A 113 5.53 -7.91 20.27
N LYS A 114 5.85 -8.94 21.04
CA LYS A 114 7.20 -9.52 21.08
C LYS A 114 7.61 -10.10 19.72
N TYR A 115 6.69 -10.83 19.07
CA TYR A 115 6.93 -11.40 17.74
C TYR A 115 7.11 -10.30 16.68
N ALA A 116 6.17 -9.36 16.59
CA ALA A 116 6.23 -8.26 15.64
C ALA A 116 7.50 -7.43 15.80
N ARG A 117 7.91 -7.17 17.04
CA ARG A 117 9.17 -6.49 17.34
C ARG A 117 10.38 -7.28 16.84
N ALA A 118 10.40 -8.59 17.02
CA ALA A 118 11.50 -9.42 16.54
C ALA A 118 11.60 -9.38 15.01
N GLU A 119 10.49 -9.52 14.30
CA GLU A 119 10.40 -9.41 12.84
C GLU A 119 10.86 -8.03 12.33
N LEU A 120 10.41 -6.94 12.95
CA LEU A 120 10.84 -5.60 12.58
C LEU A 120 12.34 -5.38 12.83
N MET A 121 12.90 -5.96 13.89
CA MET A 121 14.33 -5.90 14.15
C MET A 121 15.16 -6.69 13.13
N GLU A 122 14.65 -7.82 12.61
CA GLU A 122 15.29 -8.51 11.49
C GLU A 122 15.24 -7.68 10.20
N LEU A 123 14.12 -6.99 9.93
CA LEU A 123 14.04 -6.05 8.81
C LEU A 123 15.09 -4.94 8.94
N VAL A 124 15.24 -4.35 10.13
CA VAL A 124 16.28 -3.34 10.39
C VAL A 124 17.66 -3.88 10.11
N ARG A 125 18.00 -5.08 10.62
CA ARG A 125 19.31 -5.73 10.38
C ARG A 125 19.54 -6.00 8.89
N PHE A 126 18.51 -6.45 8.17
CA PHE A 126 18.57 -6.66 6.74
C PHE A 126 18.87 -5.33 6.00
N CYS A 127 18.14 -4.26 6.31
CA CYS A 127 18.38 -2.94 5.73
C CYS A 127 19.77 -2.40 6.06
N GLU A 128 20.20 -2.47 7.32
CA GLU A 128 21.56 -2.04 7.73
C GLU A 128 22.65 -2.78 6.97
N LYS A 129 22.49 -4.11 6.81
CA LYS A 129 23.46 -4.96 6.08
C LYS A 129 23.61 -4.55 4.62
N HIS A 130 22.50 -4.25 3.96
CA HIS A 130 22.50 -3.99 2.51
C HIS A 130 22.69 -2.52 2.14
N THR A 131 22.35 -1.59 3.04
CA THR A 131 22.60 -0.15 2.82
C THR A 131 23.93 0.34 3.39
N GLY A 132 24.52 -0.40 4.33
CA GLY A 132 25.68 0.06 5.12
C GLY A 132 25.37 1.19 6.10
N LYS A 133 24.12 1.58 6.25
CA LYS A 133 23.68 2.65 7.16
C LYS A 133 23.10 2.06 8.44
N LYS A 134 23.26 2.76 9.55
CA LYS A 134 22.63 2.39 10.82
C LYS A 134 21.26 3.03 10.95
N MET A 135 20.36 2.34 11.65
CA MET A 135 19.02 2.84 11.95
C MET A 135 19.11 4.08 12.83
N ASP A 136 18.46 5.14 12.40
CA ASP A 136 18.26 6.36 13.18
C ASP A 136 16.95 6.24 13.97
N TRP A 137 17.07 5.90 15.25
CA TRP A 137 15.91 5.65 16.12
C TRP A 137 15.17 6.93 16.50
N ASP A 138 15.88 8.06 16.61
CA ASP A 138 15.26 9.35 16.91
C ASP A 138 14.43 9.80 15.72
N ARG A 139 14.99 9.68 14.52
CA ARG A 139 14.25 9.96 13.29
C ARG A 139 13.05 9.04 13.08
N LEU A 140 13.19 7.74 13.39
CA LEU A 140 12.05 6.82 13.35
C LEU A 140 10.93 7.28 14.28
N SER A 141 11.27 7.66 15.51
CA SER A 141 10.28 8.14 16.49
C SER A 141 9.54 9.39 16.01
N GLU A 142 10.25 10.35 15.41
CA GLU A 142 9.63 11.53 14.79
C GLU A 142 8.64 11.14 13.66
N LEU A 143 9.06 10.23 12.78
CA LEU A 143 8.22 9.78 11.65
C LEU A 143 7.00 8.99 12.12
N VAL A 144 7.12 8.17 13.15
CA VAL A 144 5.98 7.46 13.76
C VAL A 144 4.98 8.46 14.34
N ASN A 145 5.44 9.43 15.12
CA ASN A 145 4.58 10.47 15.68
C ASN A 145 3.87 11.31 14.60
N LEU A 146 4.57 11.63 13.51
CA LEU A 146 3.95 12.34 12.38
C LEU A 146 2.91 11.47 11.66
N THR A 147 3.22 10.18 11.51
CA THR A 147 2.31 9.19 10.93
C THR A 147 1.03 9.06 11.74
N GLU A 148 1.12 8.96 13.05
CA GLU A 148 -0.05 8.90 13.95
C GLU A 148 -0.92 10.14 13.80
N LYS A 149 -0.34 11.34 13.87
CA LYS A 149 -1.06 12.59 13.64
C LYS A 149 -1.74 12.65 12.26
N THR A 150 -1.08 12.10 11.25
CA THR A 150 -1.64 12.05 9.89
C THR A 150 -2.82 11.09 9.81
N TRP A 151 -2.74 9.94 10.49
CA TRP A 151 -3.85 9.01 10.59
C TRP A 151 -5.04 9.61 11.35
N ASP A 152 -4.80 10.29 12.47
CA ASP A 152 -5.85 10.91 13.27
C ASP A 152 -6.63 11.93 12.43
N ILE A 153 -5.95 12.86 11.78
CA ILE A 153 -6.64 13.87 10.95
C ILE A 153 -7.30 13.26 9.70
N PHE A 154 -6.75 12.18 9.15
CA PHE A 154 -7.40 11.43 8.07
C PHE A 154 -8.70 10.79 8.54
N ILE A 155 -8.70 10.13 9.71
CA ILE A 155 -9.89 9.51 10.30
C ILE A 155 -10.94 10.57 10.57
N ASP A 156 -10.56 11.69 11.19
CA ASP A 156 -11.46 12.80 11.46
C ASP A 156 -12.10 13.36 10.17
N ALA A 157 -11.32 13.53 9.11
CA ALA A 157 -11.83 13.96 7.80
C ALA A 157 -12.82 12.96 7.20
N TYR A 158 -12.54 11.64 7.34
CA TYR A 158 -13.44 10.60 6.84
C TYR A 158 -14.74 10.48 7.65
N GLU A 159 -14.70 10.72 8.95
CA GLU A 159 -15.89 10.75 9.79
C GLU A 159 -16.86 11.88 9.40
N LEU A 160 -16.36 12.98 8.86
CA LEU A 160 -17.20 14.08 8.33
C LEU A 160 -18.14 13.62 7.18
N ARG A 161 -17.82 12.52 6.49
CA ARG A 161 -18.69 11.93 5.45
C ARG A 161 -20.02 11.41 6.00
N ARG A 162 -20.16 11.29 7.33
CA ARG A 162 -21.44 10.94 7.98
C ARG A 162 -22.47 12.06 7.91
N ALA A 163 -22.06 13.29 7.65
CA ALA A 163 -23.00 14.41 7.50
C ALA A 163 -24.01 14.17 6.36
N ILE A 164 -25.19 14.76 6.46
CA ILE A 164 -26.25 14.70 5.45
C ILE A 164 -26.57 16.15 5.03
N PRO A 165 -26.36 16.50 3.75
CA PRO A 165 -25.80 15.68 2.67
C PRO A 165 -24.29 15.37 2.85
N THR A 166 -23.81 14.25 2.26
CA THR A 166 -22.40 13.88 2.36
C THR A 166 -21.52 14.88 1.60
N PRO A 167 -20.44 15.42 2.22
CA PRO A 167 -19.60 16.43 1.58
C PRO A 167 -18.58 15.86 0.59
N MET A 168 -18.38 14.52 0.55
CA MET A 168 -17.39 13.85 -0.29
C MET A 168 -17.92 12.51 -0.75
N ASP A 169 -17.79 12.20 -2.03
CA ASP A 169 -18.16 10.90 -2.60
C ASP A 169 -17.09 9.82 -2.43
N THR A 170 -17.38 8.62 -2.94
CA THR A 170 -16.45 7.49 -2.84
C THR A 170 -15.27 7.63 -3.82
N GLY A 171 -15.48 8.25 -4.99
CA GLY A 171 -14.40 8.50 -5.94
C GLY A 171 -13.34 9.43 -5.38
N ASP A 172 -13.78 10.54 -4.81
CA ASP A 172 -12.90 11.50 -4.13
C ASP A 172 -12.21 10.83 -2.93
N ALA A 173 -12.96 10.06 -2.12
CA ALA A 173 -12.42 9.33 -1.00
C ALA A 173 -11.30 8.35 -1.41
N MET A 174 -11.45 7.65 -2.52
CA MET A 174 -10.40 6.76 -3.06
C MET A 174 -9.17 7.55 -3.51
N ASN A 175 -9.35 8.72 -4.13
CA ASN A 175 -8.23 9.57 -4.54
C ASN A 175 -7.46 10.11 -3.34
N THR A 176 -8.14 10.44 -2.25
CA THR A 176 -7.49 10.93 -1.01
C THR A 176 -6.69 9.86 -0.27
N MET A 177 -6.74 8.59 -0.67
CA MET A 177 -5.87 7.54 -0.12
C MET A 177 -4.42 7.59 -0.68
N VAL A 178 -4.18 8.35 -1.74
CA VAL A 178 -2.85 8.41 -2.38
C VAL A 178 -1.76 8.91 -1.42
N PRO A 179 -1.94 10.00 -0.65
CA PRO A 179 -0.92 10.44 0.31
C PRO A 179 -0.63 9.41 1.40
N LEU A 180 -1.63 8.65 1.90
CA LEU A 180 -1.41 7.56 2.86
C LEU A 180 -0.56 6.44 2.28
N THR A 181 -0.68 6.20 0.97
CA THR A 181 0.01 5.08 0.33
C THR A 181 1.45 5.41 -0.04
N PHE A 182 1.72 6.65 -0.47
CA PHE A 182 3.01 7.02 -1.07
C PHE A 182 3.78 8.09 -0.31
N ASN A 183 3.11 8.88 0.52
CA ASN A 183 3.70 10.04 1.21
C ASN A 183 3.49 10.00 2.73
N LEU A 184 3.08 8.87 3.28
CA LEU A 184 2.92 8.73 4.73
C LEU A 184 4.24 9.07 5.45
N ALA A 185 4.14 9.65 6.63
CA ALA A 185 5.27 10.19 7.41
C ALA A 185 5.96 11.42 6.79
N THR A 186 5.25 12.18 5.92
CA THR A 186 5.68 13.50 5.46
C THR A 186 4.77 14.60 5.97
N GLN A 187 5.31 15.81 6.11
CA GLN A 187 4.51 16.98 6.50
C GLN A 187 3.45 17.29 5.44
N GLU A 188 3.77 17.09 4.16
CA GLU A 188 2.86 17.30 3.04
C GLU A 188 1.60 16.41 3.12
N ALA A 189 1.75 15.17 3.58
CA ALA A 189 0.60 14.29 3.79
C ALA A 189 -0.30 14.79 4.93
N TYR A 190 0.29 15.21 6.05
CA TYR A 190 -0.46 15.81 7.15
C TYR A 190 -1.20 17.07 6.71
N ASP A 191 -0.52 18.00 6.03
CA ASP A 191 -1.08 19.26 5.57
C ASP A 191 -2.23 19.04 4.56
N PHE A 192 -2.09 18.02 3.69
CA PHE A 192 -3.16 17.61 2.78
C PHE A 192 -4.43 17.19 3.53
N TYR A 193 -4.31 16.32 4.54
CA TYR A 193 -5.50 15.88 5.29
C TYR A 193 -6.06 16.97 6.18
N LYS A 194 -5.23 17.86 6.69
CA LYS A 194 -5.69 19.05 7.41
C LYS A 194 -6.53 19.96 6.48
N ALA A 195 -6.06 20.19 5.26
CA ALA A 195 -6.81 20.97 4.26
C ALA A 195 -8.12 20.27 3.85
N LEU A 196 -8.08 18.94 3.68
CA LEU A 196 -9.27 18.14 3.40
C LEU A 196 -10.31 18.25 4.53
N TYR A 197 -9.88 18.12 5.78
CA TYR A 197 -10.74 18.26 6.94
C TYR A 197 -11.41 19.64 6.99
N ASP A 198 -10.64 20.70 6.75
CA ASP A 198 -11.13 22.09 6.75
C ASP A 198 -12.15 22.30 5.60
N GLU A 199 -11.85 21.80 4.41
CA GLU A 199 -12.76 21.87 3.24
C GLU A 199 -14.08 21.13 3.51
N LEU A 200 -14.03 19.89 4.01
CA LEU A 200 -15.22 19.11 4.31
C LEU A 200 -16.07 19.75 5.42
N THR A 201 -15.41 20.34 6.43
CA THR A 201 -16.08 21.07 7.49
C THR A 201 -16.83 22.28 6.94
N GLU A 202 -16.22 23.04 6.03
CA GLU A 202 -16.87 24.19 5.40
C GLU A 202 -18.05 23.77 4.49
N LYS A 203 -17.89 22.68 3.73
CA LYS A 203 -18.98 22.10 2.93
C LYS A 203 -20.19 21.71 3.81
N ILE A 204 -19.94 21.07 4.96
CA ILE A 204 -21.02 20.71 5.90
C ILE A 204 -21.72 21.95 6.43
N LYS A 205 -20.97 22.96 6.86
CA LYS A 205 -21.52 24.22 7.37
C LYS A 205 -22.42 24.91 6.33
N ASN A 206 -22.04 24.84 5.06
CA ASN A 206 -22.77 25.42 3.93
C ASN A 206 -23.83 24.47 3.36
N LYS A 207 -24.04 23.29 3.95
CA LYS A 207 -24.93 22.22 3.46
C LYS A 207 -24.67 21.81 2.02
N GLN A 208 -23.40 21.86 1.60
CA GLN A 208 -22.95 21.45 0.29
C GLN A 208 -22.69 19.94 0.29
N GLY A 209 -23.50 19.20 -0.44
CA GLY A 209 -23.33 17.76 -0.62
C GLY A 209 -22.93 17.43 -2.05
N VAL A 210 -22.44 16.20 -2.25
CA VAL A 210 -22.10 15.68 -3.59
C VAL A 210 -23.33 15.34 -4.44
N ALA A 211 -24.51 15.28 -3.83
CA ALA A 211 -25.78 15.08 -4.49
C ALA A 211 -26.82 16.07 -3.97
N GLU A 212 -27.64 16.61 -4.87
CA GLU A 212 -28.72 17.54 -4.49
C GLU A 212 -29.77 16.90 -3.57
N ASN A 213 -29.99 15.59 -3.70
CA ASN A 213 -30.97 14.85 -2.93
C ASN A 213 -30.41 13.46 -2.58
N GLU A 214 -29.69 13.37 -1.48
CA GLU A 214 -29.16 12.10 -0.95
C GLU A 214 -30.32 11.28 -0.37
N LYS A 215 -30.63 10.13 -1.00
CA LYS A 215 -31.72 9.23 -0.56
C LYS A 215 -31.22 7.96 0.12
N TYR A 216 -30.10 7.44 -0.30
CA TYR A 216 -29.56 6.16 0.16
C TYR A 216 -28.07 6.24 0.40
N ARG A 217 -27.61 5.51 1.40
CA ARG A 217 -26.18 5.24 1.66
C ARG A 217 -25.92 3.78 1.46
N ILE A 218 -25.07 3.47 0.50
CA ILE A 218 -24.71 2.11 0.17
C ILE A 218 -23.31 1.86 0.72
N VAL A 219 -23.15 0.75 1.45
CA VAL A 219 -21.84 0.28 1.87
C VAL A 219 -21.24 -0.53 0.74
N TRP A 220 -20.09 -0.10 0.24
CA TRP A 220 -19.29 -0.89 -0.67
C TRP A 220 -18.48 -1.88 0.17
N GLY A 221 -18.83 -3.16 0.11
CA GLY A 221 -18.09 -4.24 0.77
C GLY A 221 -16.78 -4.53 0.06
N ALA A 222 -15.83 -5.09 0.78
CA ALA A 222 -14.45 -5.34 0.42
C ALA A 222 -14.19 -5.64 -1.08
N GLY A 223 -13.26 -4.93 -1.66
CA GLY A 223 -12.71 -5.16 -2.99
C GLY A 223 -12.45 -3.87 -3.73
N LEU A 224 -11.26 -3.75 -4.29
CA LEU A 224 -10.97 -2.74 -5.30
C LEU A 224 -11.75 -3.11 -6.59
N PRO A 225 -12.25 -2.11 -7.36
CA PRO A 225 -12.83 -2.41 -8.67
C PRO A 225 -11.79 -3.15 -9.52
N SER A 226 -12.20 -4.25 -10.11
CA SER A 226 -11.39 -4.90 -11.15
C SER A 226 -11.51 -4.07 -12.43
N TRP A 227 -10.40 -3.59 -12.92
CA TRP A 227 -10.28 -2.98 -14.25
C TRP A 227 -9.75 -3.98 -15.25
#